data_168eaaec993ca21f92c181fd68a1414f
#
_entry.id   168eaaec993ca21f92c181fd68a1414f
#
_cell.length_a   1.000
_cell.length_b   1.000
_cell.length_c   1.000
_cell.angle_alpha   90.00
_cell.angle_beta   90.00
_cell.angle_gamma   90.00
#
_symmetry.space_group_name_H-M   'P 1'
#
loop_
_entity.id
_entity.type
_entity.pdbx_description
1 polymer ?
#
loop_
_entity_poly.entity_id
_entity_poly.type
_entity_poly.pdbx_seq_one_letter_code
_entity_poly.pdbx_strand_id
1 'polypeptide(L)'
;MLARIEEKLGITREQSIRACTNSLLLSADNGHATHPNHPEKSDPANVAVMGGGVLLKYNARQTYTTSGFTGAAFAEICKKAGVPVQVAANRADVPGGSTLGNLLGHQILIPMVDIGLAQLAMHSAMETASCKDAEYMAKAVAEFYNTPISQPVDGEWKLGL
;
A
#
# COMPACT_ATOMS: atom_id res chain seq x y z
N MET A 1 -14.70 12.77 8.93
CA MET A 1 -13.72 13.04 10.01
C MET A 1 -12.77 14.17 9.61
N LEU A 2 -12.10 14.15 8.46
CA LEU A 2 -11.18 15.22 8.02
C LEU A 2 -11.82 16.60 8.07
N ALA A 3 -12.98 16.82 7.45
CA ALA A 3 -13.66 18.11 7.45
C ALA A 3 -13.90 18.72 8.86
N ARG A 4 -14.15 17.86 9.86
CA ARG A 4 -14.31 18.33 11.26
C ARG A 4 -12.99 18.78 11.88
N ILE A 5 -11.88 18.15 11.49
CA ILE A 5 -10.53 18.54 11.92
C ILE A 5 -10.17 19.87 11.26
N GLU A 6 -10.40 19.98 9.97
CA GLU A 6 -10.15 21.18 9.16
C GLU A 6 -10.91 22.39 9.72
N GLU A 7 -12.19 22.21 10.02
CA GLU A 7 -13.04 23.24 10.62
C GLU A 7 -12.49 23.72 11.98
N LYS A 8 -12.04 22.78 12.84
CA LYS A 8 -11.47 23.12 14.15
C LYS A 8 -10.11 23.80 14.07
N LEU A 9 -9.35 23.52 13.04
CA LEU A 9 -8.03 24.12 12.78
C LEU A 9 -8.13 25.40 11.96
N GLY A 10 -9.31 25.80 11.49
CA GLY A 10 -9.49 26.96 10.62
C GLY A 10 -8.86 26.80 9.24
N ILE A 11 -8.71 25.57 8.76
CA ILE A 11 -8.09 25.25 7.47
C ILE A 11 -9.05 25.61 6.34
N THR A 12 -8.58 26.40 5.37
CA THR A 12 -9.37 26.75 4.18
C THR A 12 -9.46 25.57 3.21
N ARG A 13 -10.42 25.61 2.30
CA ARG A 13 -10.59 24.58 1.27
C ARG A 13 -9.32 24.40 0.42
N GLU A 14 -8.64 25.47 0.06
CA GLU A 14 -7.38 25.43 -0.69
C GLU A 14 -6.29 24.71 0.12
N GLN A 15 -6.12 25.09 1.39
CA GLN A 15 -5.16 24.46 2.27
C GLN A 15 -5.42 22.96 2.45
N SER A 16 -6.71 22.57 2.55
CA SER A 16 -7.14 21.17 2.60
C SER A 16 -6.72 20.40 1.34
N ILE A 17 -6.99 20.94 0.16
CA ILE A 17 -6.60 20.32 -1.12
C ILE A 17 -5.08 20.16 -1.20
N ARG A 18 -4.32 21.19 -0.87
CA ARG A 18 -2.86 21.16 -0.86
C ARG A 18 -2.33 20.13 0.15
N ALA A 19 -2.91 20.04 1.33
CA ALA A 19 -2.54 19.03 2.31
C ALA A 19 -2.79 17.61 1.80
N CYS A 20 -3.93 17.35 1.17
CA CYS A 20 -4.24 16.05 0.58
C CYS A 20 -3.25 15.69 -0.54
N THR A 21 -2.95 16.61 -1.46
CA THR A 21 -2.04 16.33 -2.56
C THR A 21 -0.58 16.15 -2.10
N ASN A 22 -0.19 16.75 -0.98
CA ASN A 22 1.13 16.59 -0.36
C ASN A 22 1.20 15.43 0.65
N SER A 23 0.19 14.59 0.70
CA SER A 23 0.12 13.44 1.60
C SER A 23 0.29 12.13 0.83
N LEU A 24 0.66 11.06 1.52
CA LEU A 24 0.61 9.69 1.02
C LEU A 24 -0.23 8.86 1.99
N LEU A 25 -1.14 8.04 1.45
CA LEU A 25 -2.00 7.16 2.24
C LEU A 25 -1.58 5.71 2.03
N LEU A 26 -1.41 4.98 3.13
CA LEU A 26 -1.26 3.54 3.10
C LEU A 26 -2.63 2.87 3.16
N SER A 27 -2.98 2.12 2.12
CA SER A 27 -4.12 1.20 2.10
C SER A 27 -3.60 -0.19 2.43
N ALA A 28 -3.70 -0.57 3.72
CA ALA A 28 -3.14 -1.81 4.22
C ALA A 28 -4.23 -2.89 4.29
N ASP A 29 -4.12 -3.86 3.40
CA ASP A 29 -5.00 -5.01 3.29
C ASP A 29 -4.20 -6.20 2.74
N ASN A 30 -4.38 -7.40 3.31
CA ASN A 30 -3.55 -8.54 2.93
C ASN A 30 -3.73 -8.95 1.46
N GLY A 31 -2.76 -9.66 0.93
CA GLY A 31 -2.78 -10.22 -0.42
C GLY A 31 -2.61 -11.73 -0.42
N HIS A 32 -3.02 -12.40 -1.49
CA HIS A 32 -2.83 -13.84 -1.60
C HIS A 32 -1.35 -14.20 -1.73
N ALA A 33 -0.89 -15.11 -0.87
CA ALA A 33 0.35 -15.83 -1.10
C ALA A 33 0.16 -16.83 -2.25
N THR A 34 1.23 -17.13 -2.98
CA THR A 34 1.24 -18.23 -3.94
C THR A 34 1.02 -19.54 -3.20
N HIS A 35 -0.06 -20.25 -3.57
CA HIS A 35 -0.42 -21.49 -2.91
C HIS A 35 0.54 -22.61 -3.33
N PRO A 36 1.18 -23.35 -2.41
CA PRO A 36 2.20 -24.32 -2.75
C PRO A 36 1.67 -25.48 -3.63
N ASN A 37 0.40 -25.86 -3.47
CA ASN A 37 -0.22 -26.92 -4.27
C ASN A 37 -0.90 -26.41 -5.55
N HIS A 38 -1.00 -25.07 -5.73
CA HIS A 38 -1.69 -24.44 -6.85
C HIS A 38 -0.92 -23.19 -7.34
N PRO A 39 0.39 -23.34 -7.65
CA PRO A 39 1.19 -22.20 -8.11
C PRO A 39 0.69 -21.63 -9.43
N GLU A 40 0.03 -22.45 -10.25
CA GLU A 40 -0.56 -22.04 -11.52
C GLU A 40 -1.67 -20.98 -11.41
N LYS A 41 -2.20 -20.75 -10.21
CA LYS A 41 -3.21 -19.69 -9.95
C LYS A 41 -2.60 -18.32 -9.73
N SER A 42 -1.28 -18.24 -9.49
CA SER A 42 -0.55 -17.00 -9.29
C SER A 42 0.15 -16.55 -10.57
N ASP A 43 0.48 -15.26 -10.65
CA ASP A 43 1.36 -14.75 -11.71
C ASP A 43 2.78 -15.31 -11.53
N PRO A 44 3.36 -15.97 -12.55
CA PRO A 44 4.66 -16.61 -12.41
C PRO A 44 5.82 -15.62 -12.29
N ALA A 45 5.63 -14.36 -12.70
CA ALA A 45 6.64 -13.32 -12.60
C ALA A 45 6.60 -12.56 -11.26
N ASN A 46 5.45 -12.62 -10.55
CA ASN A 46 5.23 -11.91 -9.29
C ASN A 46 4.78 -12.89 -8.19
N VAL A 47 5.70 -13.76 -7.80
CA VAL A 47 5.43 -14.81 -6.80
C VAL A 47 5.50 -14.20 -5.39
N ALA A 48 4.35 -14.12 -4.72
CA ALA A 48 4.25 -13.67 -3.34
C ALA A 48 4.35 -14.84 -2.37
N VAL A 49 5.26 -14.78 -1.40
CA VAL A 49 5.48 -15.86 -0.42
C VAL A 49 5.34 -15.34 1.00
N MET A 50 4.80 -16.16 1.90
CA MET A 50 4.78 -15.88 3.32
C MET A 50 6.21 -15.82 3.89
N GLY A 51 6.52 -14.82 4.70
CA GLY A 51 7.86 -14.59 5.25
C GLY A 51 8.79 -13.81 4.33
N GLY A 52 8.34 -13.45 3.13
CA GLY A 52 9.13 -12.72 2.13
C GLY A 52 9.10 -11.20 2.28
N GLY A 53 8.33 -10.66 3.20
CA GLY A 53 8.21 -9.21 3.44
C GLY A 53 6.86 -8.63 3.03
N VAL A 54 6.80 -7.30 3.05
CA VAL A 54 5.57 -6.56 2.74
C VAL A 54 5.27 -6.61 1.25
N LEU A 55 4.01 -6.84 0.90
CA LEU A 55 3.53 -6.80 -0.48
C LEU A 55 3.26 -5.36 -0.91
N LEU A 56 3.76 -4.98 -2.09
CA LEU A 56 3.26 -3.87 -2.90
C LEU A 56 2.30 -4.42 -3.95
N LYS A 57 1.04 -4.04 -3.88
CA LYS A 57 -0.01 -4.58 -4.75
C LYS A 57 -0.24 -3.67 -5.95
N TYR A 58 -0.11 -4.23 -7.15
CA TYR A 58 -0.36 -3.52 -8.41
C TYR A 58 -1.52 -4.16 -9.18
N ASN A 59 -2.29 -3.34 -9.86
CA ASN A 59 -3.35 -3.81 -10.76
C ASN A 59 -3.52 -2.83 -11.93
N ALA A 60 -3.46 -3.35 -13.15
CA ALA A 60 -3.60 -2.54 -14.37
C ALA A 60 -4.99 -1.87 -14.50
N ARG A 61 -6.03 -2.44 -13.87
CA ARG A 61 -7.38 -1.85 -13.82
C ARG A 61 -7.56 -0.85 -12.68
N GLN A 62 -6.49 -0.53 -11.94
CA GLN A 62 -6.52 0.38 -10.79
C GLN A 62 -7.50 -0.04 -9.67
N THR A 63 -7.79 -1.33 -9.53
CA THR A 63 -8.52 -1.85 -8.35
C THR A 63 -7.64 -1.84 -7.10
N TYR A 64 -6.33 -1.70 -7.27
CA TYR A 64 -5.35 -1.25 -6.29
C TYR A 64 -4.83 0.11 -6.72
N THR A 65 -4.64 1.02 -5.78
CA THR A 65 -4.32 2.42 -6.04
C THR A 65 -2.82 2.69 -6.26
N THR A 66 -1.98 1.69 -6.05
CA THR A 66 -0.54 1.82 -6.21
C THR A 66 -0.17 2.26 -7.63
N SER A 67 0.54 3.37 -7.72
CA SER A 67 1.21 3.83 -8.94
C SER A 67 2.70 3.50 -8.89
N GLY A 68 3.38 3.64 -10.01
CA GLY A 68 4.85 3.49 -10.03
C GLY A 68 5.53 4.43 -9.03
N PHE A 69 4.99 5.62 -8.89
CA PHE A 69 5.49 6.65 -7.96
C PHE A 69 5.24 6.28 -6.48
N THR A 70 4.00 6.00 -6.09
CA THR A 70 3.64 5.71 -4.69
C THR A 70 4.29 4.41 -4.20
N GLY A 71 4.40 3.41 -5.10
CA GLY A 71 5.09 2.17 -4.81
C GLY A 71 6.60 2.37 -4.62
N ALA A 72 7.25 3.18 -5.46
CA ALA A 72 8.67 3.50 -5.30
C ALA A 72 8.94 4.26 -3.99
N ALA A 73 8.10 5.24 -3.64
CA ALA A 73 8.21 5.97 -2.39
C ALA A 73 8.12 5.03 -1.17
N PHE A 74 7.14 4.12 -1.15
CA PHE A 74 7.01 3.17 -0.04
C PHE A 74 8.13 2.13 -0.02
N ALA A 75 8.63 1.70 -1.18
CA ALA A 75 9.78 0.79 -1.26
C ALA A 75 11.05 1.40 -0.63
N GLU A 76 11.31 2.70 -0.86
CA GLU A 76 12.45 3.39 -0.21
C GLU A 76 12.26 3.52 1.31
N ILE A 77 11.04 3.76 1.78
CA ILE A 77 10.72 3.74 3.22
C ILE A 77 10.98 2.35 3.82
N CYS A 78 10.53 1.27 3.16
CA CYS A 78 10.81 -0.09 3.59
C CYS A 78 12.31 -0.39 3.62
N LYS A 79 13.06 0.04 2.61
CA LYS A 79 14.52 -0.12 2.54
C LYS A 79 15.22 0.55 3.71
N LYS A 80 14.82 1.77 4.09
CA LYS A 80 15.33 2.47 5.28
C LYS A 80 15.00 1.70 6.56
N ALA A 81 13.79 1.14 6.65
CA ALA A 81 13.37 0.31 7.79
C ALA A 81 14.04 -1.08 7.83
N GLY A 82 14.83 -1.46 6.83
CA GLY A 82 15.40 -2.81 6.70
C GLY A 82 14.33 -3.88 6.45
N VAL A 83 13.22 -3.52 5.79
CA VAL A 83 12.09 -4.39 5.52
C VAL A 83 12.11 -4.83 4.06
N PRO A 84 12.11 -6.14 3.78
CA PRO A 84 12.00 -6.63 2.40
C PRO A 84 10.61 -6.37 1.82
N VAL A 85 10.57 -6.16 0.51
CA VAL A 85 9.34 -5.86 -0.24
C VAL A 85 9.18 -6.89 -1.36
N GLN A 86 7.96 -7.35 -1.57
CA GLN A 86 7.56 -8.20 -2.67
C GLN A 86 6.54 -7.46 -3.55
N VAL A 87 6.60 -7.67 -4.85
CA VAL A 87 5.55 -7.17 -5.76
C VAL A 87 4.47 -8.23 -5.89
N ALA A 88 3.23 -7.82 -5.74
CA ALA A 88 2.06 -8.66 -5.96
C ALA A 88 1.21 -8.10 -7.11
N ALA A 89 0.99 -8.92 -8.11
CA ALA A 89 0.07 -8.67 -9.20
C ALA A 89 -0.77 -9.93 -9.43
N ASN A 90 -2.03 -9.74 -9.79
CA ASN A 90 -2.86 -10.87 -10.16
C ASN A 90 -2.48 -11.37 -11.55
N ARG A 91 -2.61 -12.68 -11.76
CA ARG A 91 -2.53 -13.27 -13.10
C ARG A 91 -3.56 -12.56 -14.02
N ALA A 92 -3.20 -12.28 -15.25
CA ALA A 92 -3.98 -11.41 -16.15
C ALA A 92 -5.40 -11.93 -16.44
N ASP A 93 -5.61 -13.23 -16.36
CA ASP A 93 -6.91 -13.90 -16.56
C ASP A 93 -7.71 -14.15 -15.26
N VAL A 94 -7.15 -13.75 -14.10
CA VAL A 94 -7.80 -13.87 -12.80
C VAL A 94 -8.25 -12.50 -12.32
N PRO A 95 -9.55 -12.26 -12.14
CA PRO A 95 -10.01 -10.99 -11.60
C PRO A 95 -9.53 -10.83 -10.16
N GLY A 96 -8.94 -9.68 -9.85
CA GLY A 96 -8.59 -9.31 -8.49
C GLY A 96 -9.78 -8.69 -7.74
N GLY A 97 -9.69 -8.69 -6.43
CA GLY A 97 -10.57 -7.88 -5.58
C GLY A 97 -10.24 -6.39 -5.69
N SER A 98 -10.93 -5.60 -4.87
CA SER A 98 -10.66 -4.18 -4.66
C SER A 98 -10.32 -3.94 -3.19
N THR A 99 -9.68 -2.83 -2.91
CA THR A 99 -9.26 -2.44 -1.57
C THR A 99 -9.99 -1.18 -1.10
N LEU A 100 -9.85 -0.88 0.17
CA LEU A 100 -10.38 0.36 0.75
C LEU A 100 -9.75 1.59 0.09
N GLY A 101 -8.48 1.52 -0.31
CA GLY A 101 -7.80 2.59 -1.05
C GLY A 101 -8.53 2.99 -2.32
N ASN A 102 -8.94 2.01 -3.12
CA ASN A 102 -9.74 2.28 -4.32
C ASN A 102 -11.06 3.01 -4.00
N LEU A 103 -11.79 2.56 -2.97
CA LEU A 103 -13.03 3.20 -2.55
C LEU A 103 -12.81 4.62 -2.03
N LEU A 104 -11.75 4.85 -1.27
CA LEU A 104 -11.38 6.17 -0.77
C LEU A 104 -10.92 7.10 -1.88
N GLY A 105 -10.21 6.60 -2.89
CA GLY A 105 -9.72 7.37 -4.03
C GLY A 105 -10.83 8.05 -4.84
N HIS A 106 -12.06 7.55 -4.77
CA HIS A 106 -13.22 8.20 -5.37
C HIS A 106 -13.75 9.38 -4.54
N GLN A 107 -13.32 9.53 -3.30
CA GLN A 107 -13.82 10.55 -2.37
C GLN A 107 -12.78 11.60 -1.99
N ILE A 108 -11.51 11.22 -1.95
CA ILE A 108 -10.40 12.10 -1.54
C ILE A 108 -9.23 12.00 -2.51
N LEU A 109 -8.63 13.16 -2.78
CA LEU A 109 -7.48 13.27 -3.69
C LEU A 109 -6.16 13.15 -2.91
N ILE A 110 -5.88 11.97 -2.37
CA ILE A 110 -4.61 11.66 -1.72
C ILE A 110 -3.92 10.57 -2.56
N PRO A 111 -2.66 10.73 -2.96
CA PRO A 111 -1.87 9.64 -3.52
C PRO A 111 -1.83 8.46 -2.56
N MET A 112 -2.06 7.24 -3.07
CA MET A 112 -2.21 6.05 -2.24
C MET A 112 -1.29 4.93 -2.71
N VAL A 113 -0.92 4.07 -1.78
CA VAL A 113 -0.22 2.81 -2.04
C VAL A 113 -0.95 1.67 -1.34
N ASP A 114 -1.28 0.62 -2.08
CA ASP A 114 -1.86 -0.61 -1.55
C ASP A 114 -0.77 -1.58 -1.15
N ILE A 115 -0.75 -1.91 0.13
CA ILE A 115 0.22 -2.81 0.74
C ILE A 115 -0.49 -3.94 1.47
N GLY A 116 0.24 -4.97 1.86
CA GLY A 116 -0.35 -6.06 2.64
C GLY A 116 0.66 -7.10 3.07
N LEU A 117 0.19 -8.15 3.71
CA LEU A 117 0.95 -9.36 4.00
C LEU A 117 0.51 -10.48 3.06
N ALA A 118 1.44 -11.35 2.69
CA ALA A 118 1.12 -12.57 1.97
C ALA A 118 0.41 -13.56 2.89
N GLN A 119 -0.80 -14.00 2.53
CA GLN A 119 -1.54 -14.98 3.33
C GLN A 119 -2.17 -16.07 2.49
N LEU A 120 -2.43 -17.21 3.11
CA LEU A 120 -3.20 -18.32 2.56
C LEU A 120 -4.58 -18.36 3.17
N ALA A 121 -5.51 -18.97 2.45
CA ALA A 121 -6.89 -19.20 2.90
C ALA A 121 -7.62 -17.91 3.31
N MET A 122 -7.38 -16.81 2.58
CA MET A 122 -8.07 -15.53 2.78
C MET A 122 -9.59 -15.71 2.75
N HIS A 123 -10.28 -15.08 3.70
CA HIS A 123 -11.72 -15.16 3.93
C HIS A 123 -12.22 -16.54 4.43
N SER A 124 -11.32 -17.43 4.80
CA SER A 124 -11.71 -18.70 5.43
C SER A 124 -11.88 -18.55 6.94
N ALA A 125 -12.38 -19.59 7.59
CA ALA A 125 -12.47 -19.64 9.05
C ALA A 125 -11.09 -19.69 9.73
N MET A 126 -10.03 -20.05 8.99
CA MET A 126 -8.65 -20.12 9.50
C MET A 126 -7.70 -19.60 8.42
N GLU A 127 -7.39 -18.34 8.49
CA GLU A 127 -6.40 -17.68 7.63
C GLU A 127 -4.99 -17.89 8.17
N THR A 128 -4.02 -17.97 7.28
CA THR A 128 -2.61 -18.20 7.66
C THR A 128 -1.71 -17.13 7.07
N ALA A 129 -0.94 -16.46 7.92
CA ALA A 129 0.08 -15.49 7.55
C ALA A 129 1.37 -15.72 8.34
N SER A 130 2.47 -15.12 7.93
CA SER A 130 3.74 -15.21 8.64
C SER A 130 3.83 -14.18 9.75
N CYS A 131 4.18 -14.60 10.97
CA CYS A 131 4.50 -13.69 12.08
C CYS A 131 5.65 -12.74 11.73
N LYS A 132 6.61 -13.20 10.92
CA LYS A 132 7.72 -12.37 10.44
C LYS A 132 7.25 -11.21 9.57
N ASP A 133 6.27 -11.45 8.69
CA ASP A 133 5.71 -10.40 7.85
C ASP A 133 4.92 -9.38 8.68
N ALA A 134 4.27 -9.81 9.77
CA ALA A 134 3.62 -8.89 10.71
C ALA A 134 4.64 -7.96 11.38
N GLU A 135 5.80 -8.48 11.78
CA GLU A 135 6.90 -7.68 12.31
C GLU A 135 7.42 -6.69 11.25
N TYR A 136 7.61 -7.14 10.00
CA TYR A 136 8.01 -6.30 8.90
C TYR A 136 7.01 -5.18 8.62
N MET A 137 5.72 -5.49 8.62
CA MET A 137 4.67 -4.48 8.44
C MET A 137 4.71 -3.43 9.56
N ALA A 138 4.86 -3.85 10.80
CA ALA A 138 4.95 -2.91 11.92
C ALA A 138 6.15 -1.95 11.77
N LYS A 139 7.32 -2.46 11.37
CA LYS A 139 8.52 -1.66 11.10
C LYS A 139 8.31 -0.69 9.92
N ALA A 140 7.74 -1.17 8.83
CA ALA A 140 7.48 -0.35 7.64
C ALA A 140 6.49 0.79 7.93
N VAL A 141 5.41 0.50 8.66
CA VAL A 141 4.40 1.50 9.05
C VAL A 141 4.99 2.52 10.05
N ALA A 142 5.80 2.06 11.02
CA ALA A 142 6.49 2.97 11.94
C ALA A 142 7.43 3.92 11.20
N GLU A 143 8.23 3.42 10.25
CA GLU A 143 9.11 4.25 9.44
C GLU A 143 8.33 5.19 8.52
N PHE A 144 7.21 4.73 7.95
CA PHE A 144 6.33 5.59 7.16
C PHE A 144 5.85 6.82 7.95
N TYR A 145 5.40 6.64 9.18
CA TYR A 145 4.96 7.76 10.03
C TYR A 145 6.11 8.67 10.48
N ASN A 146 7.33 8.16 10.50
CA ASN A 146 8.52 8.94 10.87
C ASN A 146 9.20 9.60 9.65
N THR A 147 8.79 9.28 8.43
CA THR A 147 9.39 9.84 7.21
C THR A 147 8.60 11.07 6.75
N PRO A 148 9.16 12.29 6.83
CA PRO A 148 8.54 13.46 6.26
C PRO A 148 8.42 13.33 4.74
N ILE A 149 7.23 13.61 4.22
CA ILE A 149 6.93 13.61 2.79
C ILE A 149 6.57 15.04 2.40
N SER A 150 7.19 15.55 1.36
CA SER A 150 6.88 16.88 0.83
C SER A 150 6.95 16.92 -0.70
N GLN A 151 6.17 17.79 -1.29
CA GLN A 151 6.17 18.06 -2.73
C GLN A 151 6.58 19.52 -2.96
N PRO A 152 7.89 19.81 -3.05
CA PRO A 152 8.38 21.18 -3.19
C PRO A 152 8.02 21.81 -4.55
N VAL A 153 7.92 20.99 -5.59
CA VAL A 153 7.53 21.36 -6.94
C VAL A 153 6.55 20.31 -7.46
N ASP A 154 5.63 20.71 -8.31
CA ASP A 154 4.66 19.79 -8.91
C ASP A 154 5.38 18.65 -9.63
N GLY A 155 4.99 17.41 -9.30
CA GLY A 155 5.61 16.18 -9.82
C GLY A 155 6.93 15.78 -9.16
N GLU A 156 7.49 16.55 -8.23
CA GLU A 156 8.71 16.22 -7.48
C GLU A 156 8.38 15.96 -6.01
N TRP A 157 8.69 14.76 -5.54
CA TRP A 157 8.53 14.41 -4.15
C TRP A 157 9.87 14.26 -3.45
N LYS A 158 9.92 14.70 -2.21
CA LYS A 158 11.06 14.51 -1.32
C LYS A 158 10.64 13.67 -0.12
N LEU A 159 11.40 12.61 0.10
CA LEU A 159 11.31 11.80 1.31
C LEU A 159 12.45 12.22 2.24
N GLY A 160 12.16 12.53 3.48
CA GLY A 160 13.15 12.80 4.52
C GLY A 160 13.77 11.52 5.07
N LEU A 161 14.47 10.78 4.20
CA LEU A 161 15.09 9.49 4.51
C LEU A 161 16.43 9.67 5.22
#